data_67c40726b1395ac35d430eb4d5abbb21
#
_entry.id   67c40726b1395ac35d430eb4d5abbb21
#
_cell.length_a   1.000
_cell.length_b   1.000
_cell.length_c   1.000
_cell.angle_alpha   90.00
_cell.angle_beta   90.00
_cell.angle_gamma   90.00
#
_symmetry.space_group_name_H-M   'P 1'
#
loop_
_entity.id
_entity.type
_entity.pdbx_description
1 polymer ?
#
loop_
_entity_poly.entity_id
_entity_poly.type
_entity_poly.pdbx_seq_one_letter_code
_entity_poly.pdbx_strand_id
1 'polypeptide(L)'
;MIAGIVKNLKRVMAAEYSRELSVKVHAGACRVASLGFKQGGAISYGLKRELVDENRCSRGIILGSGQRKHLQTDRVLVQPGPLHEQQIVAQIFRKYVVRRRSQASIVRLLNKEQVPNHRGTRWSEGMIRNILSNEAYIGNSVYNRKSFRLKQVMKKNPPELWVRATGLYEPIVDRSIFLKAQELLKEQYVRLSDEQLLKKLREALAANGKLSVSIMAATNGMPSPPLYAYRFGSLREAFRQVGYVNSDRDFDYLDARRQSDAELLQQASKLAMRIRALGAAAVFDEDTKVMTIDRGLAISLRMARYYIAPRHAPAWLVHRPDYRTRRAHFGAEAGSGNKQTGDGLFPLAAE
;
A
#
# COMPACT_ATOMS: atom_id res chain seq x y z
N MET A 1 6.85 -48.28 16.42
CA MET A 1 5.62 -47.65 16.85
C MET A 1 5.82 -46.71 18.06
N ILE A 2 6.34 -47.14 19.18
CA ILE A 2 6.55 -46.38 20.42
C ILE A 2 7.41 -45.13 20.21
N ALA A 3 8.52 -45.21 19.49
CA ALA A 3 9.39 -44.06 19.19
C ALA A 3 8.67 -42.92 18.45
N GLY A 4 7.72 -43.25 17.57
CA GLY A 4 6.89 -42.25 16.89
C GLY A 4 5.93 -41.52 17.84
N ILE A 5 5.34 -42.26 18.78
CA ILE A 5 4.44 -41.70 19.81
C ILE A 5 5.24 -40.73 20.71
N VAL A 6 6.38 -41.14 21.22
CA VAL A 6 7.25 -40.33 22.07
C VAL A 6 7.72 -39.07 21.33
N LYS A 7 8.05 -39.15 20.04
CA LYS A 7 8.42 -37.98 19.22
C LYS A 7 7.28 -37.00 19.05
N ASN A 8 6.07 -37.51 18.82
CA ASN A 8 4.89 -36.66 18.68
C ASN A 8 4.50 -35.99 20.03
N LEU A 9 4.56 -36.72 21.13
CA LEU A 9 4.34 -36.20 22.47
C LEU A 9 5.30 -35.05 22.78
N LYS A 10 6.62 -35.23 22.53
CA LYS A 10 7.62 -34.16 22.73
C LYS A 10 7.32 -32.94 21.87
N ARG A 11 6.85 -33.10 20.63
CA ARG A 11 6.46 -31.97 19.76
C ARG A 11 5.25 -31.20 20.33
N VAL A 12 4.25 -31.91 20.79
CA VAL A 12 3.05 -31.29 21.41
C VAL A 12 3.44 -30.53 22.67
N MET A 13 4.26 -31.13 23.54
CA MET A 13 4.75 -30.47 24.76
C MET A 13 5.58 -29.22 24.43
N ALA A 14 6.45 -29.26 23.44
CA ALA A 14 7.26 -28.12 23.01
C ALA A 14 6.37 -26.98 22.42
N ALA A 15 5.32 -27.33 21.68
CA ALA A 15 4.35 -26.36 21.15
C ALA A 15 3.57 -25.70 22.28
N GLU A 16 3.10 -26.46 23.28
CA GLU A 16 2.37 -25.94 24.42
C GLU A 16 3.24 -25.05 25.29
N TYR A 17 4.47 -25.47 25.61
CA TYR A 17 5.45 -24.65 26.30
C TYR A 17 5.67 -23.30 25.59
N SER A 18 5.79 -23.31 24.24
CA SER A 18 5.93 -22.07 23.47
C SER A 18 4.72 -21.15 23.58
N ARG A 19 3.49 -21.70 23.62
CA ARG A 19 2.26 -20.93 23.83
C ARG A 19 2.23 -20.29 25.21
N GLU A 20 2.46 -21.08 26.27
CA GLU A 20 2.49 -20.58 27.64
C GLU A 20 3.53 -19.49 27.83
N LEU A 21 4.75 -19.73 27.29
CA LEU A 21 5.82 -18.73 27.36
C LEU A 21 5.42 -17.44 26.65
N SER A 22 4.79 -17.53 25.48
CA SER A 22 4.30 -16.36 24.73
C SER A 22 3.27 -15.57 25.54
N VAL A 23 2.37 -16.24 26.27
CA VAL A 23 1.37 -15.59 27.15
C VAL A 23 2.06 -14.88 28.32
N LYS A 24 2.97 -15.56 29.02
CA LYS A 24 3.71 -15.02 30.16
C LYS A 24 4.56 -13.80 29.77
N VAL A 25 5.29 -13.89 28.67
CA VAL A 25 6.11 -12.78 28.14
C VAL A 25 5.23 -11.59 27.74
N HIS A 26 4.09 -11.84 27.10
CA HIS A 26 3.16 -10.78 26.72
C HIS A 26 2.57 -10.07 27.94
N ALA A 27 2.13 -10.83 28.96
CA ALA A 27 1.62 -10.27 30.22
C ALA A 27 2.68 -9.41 30.93
N GLY A 28 3.92 -9.90 31.00
CA GLY A 28 5.05 -9.14 31.54
C GLY A 28 5.31 -7.85 30.78
N ALA A 29 5.29 -7.90 29.44
CA ALA A 29 5.45 -6.71 28.59
C ALA A 29 4.31 -5.70 28.80
N CYS A 30 3.05 -6.15 28.94
CA CYS A 30 1.91 -5.28 29.24
C CYS A 30 2.08 -4.61 30.62
N ARG A 31 2.51 -5.36 31.63
CA ARG A 31 2.78 -4.80 32.97
C ARG A 31 3.88 -3.72 32.92
N VAL A 32 4.99 -3.98 32.27
CA VAL A 32 6.07 -3.00 32.15
C VAL A 32 5.64 -1.77 31.33
N ALA A 33 4.80 -1.96 30.31
CA ALA A 33 4.21 -0.87 29.53
C ALA A 33 3.23 -0.02 30.35
N SER A 34 2.41 -0.63 31.22
CA SER A 34 1.48 0.11 32.11
C SER A 34 2.22 0.99 33.12
N LEU A 35 3.44 0.60 33.47
CA LEU A 35 4.36 1.43 34.27
C LEU A 35 5.01 2.57 33.44
N GLY A 36 4.66 2.75 32.16
CA GLY A 36 5.17 3.82 31.31
C GLY A 36 6.50 3.52 30.61
N PHE A 37 7.10 2.35 30.81
CA PHE A 37 8.34 1.99 30.13
C PHE A 37 8.10 1.51 28.70
N LYS A 38 8.97 1.91 27.80
CA LYS A 38 8.90 1.54 26.38
C LYS A 38 9.19 0.05 26.17
N GLN A 39 8.26 -0.66 25.54
CA GLN A 39 8.41 -2.06 25.15
C GLN A 39 8.77 -2.18 23.67
N GLY A 40 10.07 -2.16 23.36
CA GLY A 40 10.60 -2.34 22.00
C GLY A 40 10.08 -1.34 20.96
N GLY A 41 10.36 -1.64 19.70
CA GLY A 41 9.93 -0.86 18.55
C GLY A 41 10.74 0.43 18.33
N ALA A 42 10.58 0.99 17.12
CA ALA A 42 11.21 2.25 16.75
C ALA A 42 10.63 3.43 17.54
N ILE A 43 11.40 4.51 17.63
CA ILE A 43 10.96 5.78 18.20
C ILE A 43 10.33 6.64 17.08
N SER A 44 9.37 7.47 17.44
CA SER A 44 8.78 8.44 16.52
C SER A 44 9.63 9.70 16.43
N TYR A 45 9.55 10.41 15.32
CA TYR A 45 10.23 11.67 15.09
C TYR A 45 9.95 12.68 16.20
N GLY A 46 10.96 13.44 16.64
CA GLY A 46 10.82 14.39 17.75
C GLY A 46 10.83 13.79 19.16
N LEU A 47 11.05 12.48 19.28
CA LEU A 47 11.18 11.77 20.56
C LEU A 47 12.51 11.03 20.62
N LYS A 48 13.01 10.78 21.85
CA LYS A 48 14.23 10.02 22.14
C LYS A 48 13.95 8.88 23.11
N ARG A 49 14.85 7.88 23.12
CA ARG A 49 14.83 6.76 24.06
C ARG A 49 15.94 6.97 25.09
N GLU A 50 15.58 7.09 26.33
CA GLU A 50 16.52 7.23 27.44
C GLU A 50 16.60 5.92 28.22
N LEU A 51 17.84 5.49 28.52
CA LEU A 51 18.08 4.33 29.36
C LEU A 51 18.01 4.74 30.83
N VAL A 52 17.19 4.04 31.58
CA VAL A 52 16.98 4.26 33.00
C VAL A 52 17.05 2.94 33.77
N ASP A 53 17.26 3.00 35.05
CA ASP A 53 17.10 1.85 35.92
C ASP A 53 15.61 1.55 36.23
N GLU A 54 15.34 0.58 37.09
CA GLU A 54 13.98 0.20 37.49
C GLU A 54 13.29 1.30 38.31
N ASN A 55 14.04 2.17 39.00
CA ASN A 55 13.56 3.30 39.79
C ASN A 55 13.42 4.60 38.96
N ARG A 56 13.56 4.51 37.63
CA ARG A 56 13.54 5.64 36.67
C ARG A 56 14.72 6.63 36.79
N CYS A 57 15.78 6.26 37.49
CA CYS A 57 16.99 7.08 37.51
C CYS A 57 17.70 6.96 36.16
N SER A 58 18.02 8.10 35.58
CA SER A 58 18.71 8.16 34.28
C SER A 58 20.09 7.53 34.33
N ARG A 59 20.45 6.73 33.33
CA ARG A 59 21.82 6.25 33.12
C ARG A 59 22.64 7.21 32.27
N GLY A 60 22.08 8.37 31.88
CA GLY A 60 22.75 9.33 30.99
C GLY A 60 22.94 8.84 29.55
N ILE A 61 22.31 7.72 29.17
CA ILE A 61 22.49 7.09 27.86
C ILE A 61 21.21 7.27 27.03
N ILE A 62 21.37 7.89 25.87
CA ILE A 62 20.31 7.99 24.85
C ILE A 62 20.54 6.89 23.82
N LEU A 63 19.55 5.98 23.68
CA LEU A 63 19.63 4.86 22.75
C LEU A 63 19.33 5.32 21.32
N GLY A 64 20.29 5.19 20.43
CA GLY A 64 20.15 5.41 19.00
C GLY A 64 19.36 4.32 18.27
N SER A 65 19.18 4.51 16.96
CA SER A 65 18.50 3.50 16.12
C SER A 65 19.25 2.15 16.16
N GLY A 66 18.52 1.05 16.38
CA GLY A 66 19.10 -0.28 16.47
C GLY A 66 19.73 -0.64 17.83
N GLN A 67 20.06 0.32 18.67
CA GLN A 67 20.62 0.05 20.00
C GLN A 67 19.59 -0.54 20.96
N ARG A 68 20.06 -1.43 21.83
CA ARG A 68 19.25 -2.14 22.83
C ARG A 68 19.87 -1.97 24.22
N LYS A 69 19.07 -2.12 25.25
CA LYS A 69 19.57 -2.22 26.62
C LYS A 69 20.39 -3.50 26.81
N HIS A 70 21.44 -3.44 27.60
CA HIS A 70 22.31 -4.58 27.91
C HIS A 70 21.87 -5.30 29.17
N LEU A 71 21.53 -4.59 30.24
CA LEU A 71 21.10 -5.17 31.49
C LEU A 71 19.60 -5.47 31.48
N GLN A 72 19.21 -6.60 32.07
CA GLN A 72 17.79 -6.98 32.16
C GLN A 72 16.99 -6.05 33.10
N THR A 73 17.64 -5.53 34.14
CA THR A 73 17.09 -4.59 35.09
C THR A 73 16.81 -3.21 34.50
N ASP A 74 17.59 -2.82 33.52
CA ASP A 74 17.40 -1.52 32.87
C ASP A 74 16.05 -1.41 32.14
N ARG A 75 15.53 -0.21 32.07
CA ARG A 75 14.28 0.14 31.40
C ARG A 75 14.54 1.25 30.39
N VAL A 76 13.59 1.48 29.52
CA VAL A 76 13.66 2.53 28.50
C VAL A 76 12.47 3.45 28.68
N LEU A 77 12.73 4.73 28.86
CA LEU A 77 11.73 5.79 28.82
C LEU A 77 11.72 6.48 27.45
N VAL A 78 10.55 6.97 27.07
CA VAL A 78 10.40 7.91 25.96
C VAL A 78 10.44 9.32 26.54
N GLN A 79 11.22 10.19 25.94
CA GLN A 79 11.35 11.58 26.31
C GLN A 79 11.27 12.49 25.06
N PRO A 80 10.94 13.78 25.21
CA PRO A 80 11.09 14.74 24.12
C PRO A 80 12.50 14.70 23.56
N GLY A 81 12.59 14.68 22.24
CA GLY A 81 13.85 14.62 21.48
C GLY A 81 14.49 16.00 21.25
N PRO A 82 15.26 16.16 20.17
CA PRO A 82 15.88 17.45 19.83
C PRO A 82 14.82 18.53 19.59
N LEU A 83 15.09 19.76 20.06
CA LEU A 83 14.13 20.86 20.02
C LEU A 83 13.65 21.19 18.59
N HIS A 84 14.56 21.13 17.61
CA HIS A 84 14.18 21.38 16.21
C HIS A 84 13.17 20.38 15.67
N GLU A 85 13.28 19.09 16.04
CA GLU A 85 12.31 18.06 15.64
C GLU A 85 10.95 18.26 16.35
N GLN A 86 10.98 18.64 17.64
CA GLN A 86 9.75 18.97 18.37
C GLN A 86 9.00 20.14 17.72
N GLN A 87 9.72 21.19 17.30
CA GLN A 87 9.16 22.33 16.59
C GLN A 87 8.52 21.93 15.27
N ILE A 88 9.14 21.03 14.51
CA ILE A 88 8.57 20.49 13.26
C ILE A 88 7.28 19.71 13.56
N VAL A 89 7.26 18.88 14.61
CA VAL A 89 6.03 18.17 15.04
C VAL A 89 4.92 19.16 15.38
N ALA A 90 5.22 20.18 16.20
CA ALA A 90 4.23 21.20 16.56
C ALA A 90 3.72 21.96 15.31
N GLN A 91 4.60 22.27 14.36
CA GLN A 91 4.20 22.90 13.08
C GLN A 91 3.31 22.00 12.24
N ILE A 92 3.57 20.67 12.18
CA ILE A 92 2.72 19.72 11.47
C ILE A 92 1.30 19.76 12.04
N PHE A 93 1.15 19.68 13.35
CA PHE A 93 -0.15 19.77 14.01
C PHE A 93 -0.84 21.12 13.76
N ARG A 94 -0.13 22.24 13.89
CA ARG A 94 -0.66 23.58 13.61
C ARG A 94 -1.13 23.74 12.16
N LYS A 95 -0.32 23.27 11.19
CA LYS A 95 -0.69 23.32 9.75
C LYS A 95 -1.92 22.47 9.47
N TYR A 96 -2.05 21.31 10.10
CA TYR A 96 -3.18 20.39 9.91
C TYR A 96 -4.46 20.91 10.58
N VAL A 97 -4.40 21.27 11.87
CA VAL A 97 -5.58 21.62 12.67
C VAL A 97 -6.03 23.07 12.41
N VAL A 98 -5.09 24.04 12.53
CA VAL A 98 -5.41 25.45 12.45
C VAL A 98 -5.55 25.92 11.01
N ARG A 99 -4.58 25.54 10.14
CA ARG A 99 -4.59 25.96 8.73
C ARG A 99 -5.34 25.02 7.81
N ARG A 100 -5.95 23.96 8.33
CA ARG A 100 -6.76 22.96 7.59
C ARG A 100 -6.05 22.42 6.34
N ARG A 101 -4.71 22.30 6.36
CA ARG A 101 -3.96 21.76 5.24
C ARG A 101 -4.08 20.25 5.19
N SER A 102 -4.21 19.68 3.99
CA SER A 102 -4.19 18.23 3.79
C SER A 102 -2.82 17.63 4.11
N GLN A 103 -2.78 16.33 4.45
CA GLN A 103 -1.52 15.60 4.70
C GLN A 103 -0.58 15.71 3.50
N ALA A 104 -1.10 15.55 2.26
CA ALA A 104 -0.33 15.71 1.02
C ALA A 104 0.28 17.12 0.87
N SER A 105 -0.45 18.18 1.25
CA SER A 105 0.07 19.55 1.21
C SER A 105 1.20 19.76 2.21
N ILE A 106 1.09 19.20 3.42
CA ILE A 106 2.15 19.25 4.45
C ILE A 106 3.40 18.50 3.97
N VAL A 107 3.22 17.29 3.38
CA VAL A 107 4.33 16.51 2.79
C VAL A 107 5.07 17.29 1.72
N ARG A 108 4.34 17.92 0.78
CA ARG A 108 4.96 18.74 -0.28
C ARG A 108 5.77 19.87 0.29
N LEU A 109 5.27 20.55 1.33
CA LEU A 109 5.98 21.65 1.98
C LEU A 109 7.26 21.18 2.66
N LEU A 110 7.20 20.14 3.51
CA LEU A 110 8.37 19.60 4.22
C LEU A 110 9.45 19.10 3.25
N ASN A 111 9.04 18.45 2.15
CA ASN A 111 9.97 18.00 1.12
C ASN A 111 10.56 19.15 0.29
N LYS A 112 9.80 20.23 0.05
CA LYS A 112 10.29 21.43 -0.62
C LYS A 112 11.31 22.17 0.25
N GLU A 113 11.04 22.26 1.53
CA GLU A 113 11.94 22.87 2.54
C GLU A 113 13.11 21.94 2.93
N GLN A 114 13.20 20.75 2.31
CA GLN A 114 14.25 19.74 2.57
C GLN A 114 14.41 19.40 4.06
N VAL A 115 13.31 19.44 4.82
CA VAL A 115 13.32 19.12 6.25
C VAL A 115 13.73 17.66 6.42
N PRO A 116 14.83 17.35 7.16
CA PRO A 116 15.26 15.97 7.35
C PRO A 116 14.30 15.22 8.25
N ASN A 117 14.06 13.94 7.95
CA ASN A 117 13.39 13.02 8.86
C ASN A 117 14.38 12.00 9.44
N HIS A 118 13.96 11.27 10.47
CA HIS A 118 14.81 10.28 11.17
C HIS A 118 15.28 9.10 10.30
N ARG A 119 14.79 8.96 9.07
CA ARG A 119 15.15 7.88 8.13
C ARG A 119 16.02 8.34 6.97
N GLY A 120 16.30 9.64 6.86
CA GLY A 120 17.02 10.20 5.72
C GLY A 120 16.28 10.10 4.38
N THR A 121 14.97 9.79 4.41
CA THR A 121 14.13 9.64 3.20
C THR A 121 13.22 10.85 3.04
N ARG A 122 12.48 10.93 1.94
CA ARG A 122 11.46 11.97 1.78
C ARG A 122 10.28 11.72 2.73
N TRP A 123 9.62 12.79 3.15
CA TRP A 123 8.37 12.72 3.89
C TRP A 123 7.27 12.07 3.05
N SER A 124 6.41 11.29 3.70
CA SER A 124 5.24 10.66 3.09
C SER A 124 3.98 10.94 3.92
N GLU A 125 2.80 10.80 3.31
CA GLU A 125 1.53 10.97 4.01
C GLU A 125 1.37 10.00 5.19
N GLY A 126 1.89 8.78 5.03
CA GLY A 126 1.90 7.80 6.12
C GLY A 126 2.71 8.26 7.34
N MET A 127 3.83 8.98 7.13
CA MET A 127 4.61 9.55 8.23
C MET A 127 3.82 10.67 8.94
N ILE A 128 3.21 11.59 8.18
CA ILE A 128 2.38 12.66 8.74
C ILE A 128 1.21 12.08 9.52
N ARG A 129 0.51 11.08 8.95
CA ARG A 129 -0.58 10.40 9.63
C ARG A 129 -0.14 9.72 10.93
N ASN A 130 1.01 9.04 10.92
CA ASN A 130 1.56 8.42 12.12
C ASN A 130 1.88 9.47 13.20
N ILE A 131 2.41 10.63 12.82
CA ILE A 131 2.63 11.75 13.73
C ILE A 131 1.30 12.23 14.30
N LEU A 132 0.35 12.58 13.46
CA LEU A 132 -0.96 13.11 13.87
C LEU A 132 -1.76 12.15 14.77
N SER A 133 -1.54 10.82 14.67
CA SER A 133 -2.28 9.80 15.43
C SER A 133 -1.53 9.24 16.65
N ASN A 134 -0.34 9.75 16.96
CA ASN A 134 0.50 9.19 18.02
C ASN A 134 0.33 9.95 19.34
N GLU A 135 -0.29 9.29 20.31
CA GLU A 135 -0.51 9.84 21.66
C GLU A 135 0.81 10.17 22.41
N ALA A 136 1.96 9.70 21.92
CA ALA A 136 3.25 10.05 22.52
C ALA A 136 3.56 11.56 22.49
N TYR A 137 2.98 12.31 21.54
CA TYR A 137 3.18 13.76 21.48
C TYR A 137 2.42 14.56 22.53
N ILE A 138 1.48 13.91 23.23
CA ILE A 138 0.78 14.45 24.40
C ILE A 138 1.26 13.82 25.72
N GLY A 139 2.48 13.24 25.72
CA GLY A 139 3.08 12.65 26.92
C GLY A 139 2.56 11.25 27.30
N ASN A 140 1.86 10.56 26.43
CA ASN A 140 1.31 9.23 26.70
C ASN A 140 2.13 8.13 26.02
N SER A 141 2.08 6.91 26.57
CA SER A 141 2.58 5.71 25.92
C SER A 141 1.41 4.75 25.66
N VAL A 142 1.34 4.17 24.46
CA VAL A 142 0.32 3.19 24.11
C VAL A 142 1.00 1.93 23.58
N TYR A 143 0.77 0.82 24.28
CA TYR A 143 1.27 -0.51 23.92
C TYR A 143 0.13 -1.43 23.50
N ASN A 144 0.45 -2.57 22.90
CA ASN A 144 -0.48 -3.62 22.48
C ASN A 144 -1.50 -3.20 21.42
N ARG A 145 -1.15 -2.23 20.56
CA ARG A 145 -2.02 -1.82 19.42
C ARG A 145 -2.13 -2.88 18.33
N LYS A 146 -1.14 -3.79 18.27
CA LYS A 146 -1.07 -4.88 17.29
C LYS A 146 -0.57 -6.15 17.99
N SER A 147 -1.07 -7.29 17.56
CA SER A 147 -0.66 -8.61 18.00
C SER A 147 -0.01 -9.38 16.84
N PHE A 148 1.14 -9.98 17.09
CA PHE A 148 1.87 -10.85 16.18
C PHE A 148 2.41 -12.05 16.95
N ARG A 149 1.49 -12.81 17.57
CA ARG A 149 1.86 -13.95 18.43
C ARG A 149 2.33 -15.12 17.58
N LEU A 150 3.42 -15.75 17.98
CA LEU A 150 3.95 -16.99 17.38
C LEU A 150 4.08 -16.92 15.84
N LYS A 151 4.46 -15.76 15.29
CA LYS A 151 4.60 -15.50 13.85
C LYS A 151 3.32 -15.73 13.04
N GLN A 152 2.15 -15.68 13.68
CA GLN A 152 0.85 -15.68 12.99
C GLN A 152 0.61 -14.36 12.25
N VAL A 153 -0.49 -14.28 11.52
CA VAL A 153 -0.88 -13.04 10.83
C VAL A 153 -1.01 -11.88 11.82
N MET A 154 -0.40 -10.75 11.50
CA MET A 154 -0.49 -9.53 12.30
C MET A 154 -1.94 -9.03 12.35
N LYS A 155 -2.49 -8.90 13.55
CA LYS A 155 -3.84 -8.37 13.80
C LYS A 155 -3.76 -7.05 14.54
N LYS A 156 -4.67 -6.12 14.22
CA LYS A 156 -4.88 -4.92 15.02
C LYS A 156 -5.75 -5.28 16.22
N ASN A 157 -5.31 -4.90 17.42
CA ASN A 157 -6.10 -5.09 18.62
C ASN A 157 -7.12 -3.95 18.75
N PRO A 158 -8.33 -4.23 19.24
CA PRO A 158 -9.30 -3.19 19.57
C PRO A 158 -8.78 -2.29 20.70
N PRO A 159 -9.27 -1.04 20.80
CA PRO A 159 -8.76 -0.03 21.75
C PRO A 159 -8.84 -0.44 23.23
N GLU A 160 -9.77 -1.35 23.58
CA GLU A 160 -9.99 -1.87 24.94
C GLU A 160 -8.80 -2.71 25.42
N LEU A 161 -8.09 -3.36 24.49
CA LEU A 161 -6.90 -4.16 24.79
C LEU A 161 -5.61 -3.35 24.77
N TRP A 162 -5.68 -2.05 24.50
CA TRP A 162 -4.49 -1.21 24.49
C TRP A 162 -4.07 -0.87 25.91
N VAL A 163 -2.80 -1.03 26.22
CA VAL A 163 -2.21 -0.62 27.50
C VAL A 163 -1.74 0.81 27.37
N ARG A 164 -2.36 1.73 28.13
CA ARG A 164 -2.01 3.16 28.14
C ARG A 164 -1.38 3.55 29.46
N ALA A 165 -0.30 4.34 29.36
CA ALA A 165 0.27 5.09 30.47
C ALA A 165 0.29 6.56 30.07
N THR A 166 -0.26 7.45 30.91
CA THR A 166 -0.49 8.86 30.63
C THR A 166 0.41 9.77 31.47
N GLY A 167 0.71 10.98 30.98
CA GLY A 167 1.45 11.98 31.73
C GLY A 167 2.89 11.57 32.08
N LEU A 168 3.58 10.88 31.16
CA LEU A 168 4.92 10.35 31.40
C LEU A 168 6.02 11.42 31.29
N TYR A 169 5.78 12.44 30.49
CA TYR A 169 6.68 13.58 30.23
C TYR A 169 5.89 14.77 29.69
N GLU A 170 6.53 15.92 29.65
CA GLU A 170 5.94 17.16 29.14
C GLU A 170 5.49 17.02 27.68
N PRO A 171 4.24 17.37 27.34
CA PRO A 171 3.72 17.21 25.99
C PRO A 171 4.39 18.16 25.00
N ILE A 172 4.70 17.66 23.79
CA ILE A 172 5.20 18.46 22.66
C ILE A 172 4.06 19.24 21.99
N VAL A 173 2.83 18.71 22.10
CA VAL A 173 1.64 19.28 21.49
C VAL A 173 0.52 19.33 22.53
N ASP A 174 -0.20 20.45 22.56
CA ASP A 174 -1.36 20.59 23.43
C ASP A 174 -2.42 19.53 23.17
N ARG A 175 -2.96 18.99 24.25
CA ARG A 175 -3.99 17.95 24.18
C ARG A 175 -5.22 18.37 23.37
N SER A 176 -5.62 19.65 23.44
CA SER A 176 -6.73 20.19 22.67
C SER A 176 -6.48 20.13 21.16
N ILE A 177 -5.26 20.47 20.73
CA ILE A 177 -4.85 20.43 19.33
C ILE A 177 -4.78 18.96 18.85
N PHE A 178 -4.26 18.07 19.68
CA PHE A 178 -4.22 16.64 19.37
C PHE A 178 -5.63 16.05 19.18
N LEU A 179 -6.56 16.34 20.08
CA LEU A 179 -7.93 15.84 20.00
C LEU A 179 -8.63 16.34 18.73
N LYS A 180 -8.48 17.63 18.40
CA LYS A 180 -8.99 18.18 17.14
C LYS A 180 -8.38 17.49 15.91
N ALA A 181 -7.08 17.15 15.97
CA ALA A 181 -6.46 16.37 14.90
C ALA A 181 -7.07 14.98 14.74
N GLN A 182 -7.43 14.30 15.87
CA GLN A 182 -8.12 13.00 15.83
C GLN A 182 -9.51 13.10 15.23
N GLU A 183 -10.28 14.14 15.56
CA GLU A 183 -11.60 14.39 14.97
C GLU A 183 -11.49 14.57 13.46
N LEU A 184 -10.59 15.43 13.00
CA LEU A 184 -10.34 15.64 11.58
C LEU A 184 -9.87 14.37 10.85
N LEU A 185 -9.03 13.57 11.49
CA LEU A 185 -8.63 12.27 10.93
C LEU A 185 -9.81 11.31 10.82
N LYS A 186 -10.72 11.29 11.79
CA LYS A 186 -11.94 10.47 11.75
C LYS A 186 -12.89 10.94 10.66
N GLU A 187 -13.11 12.25 10.50
CA GLU A 187 -13.92 12.83 9.44
C GLU A 187 -13.42 12.42 8.05
N GLN A 188 -12.12 12.43 7.83
CA GLN A 188 -11.51 11.93 6.57
C GLN A 188 -11.70 10.43 6.35
N TYR A 189 -11.99 9.67 7.41
CA TYR A 189 -12.21 8.23 7.40
C TYR A 189 -13.68 7.82 7.43
N VAL A 190 -14.60 8.70 7.20
CA VAL A 190 -15.99 8.30 6.92
C VAL A 190 -15.93 7.41 5.70
N ARG A 191 -16.01 6.09 5.92
CA ARG A 191 -16.21 5.12 4.85
C ARG A 191 -17.59 5.40 4.29
N LEU A 192 -17.65 6.18 3.24
CA LEU A 192 -18.89 6.38 2.51
C LEU A 192 -19.43 5.00 2.12
N SER A 193 -20.70 4.76 2.38
CA SER A 193 -21.38 3.56 1.87
C SER A 193 -21.42 3.61 0.33
N ASP A 194 -21.68 2.48 -0.30
CA ASP A 194 -21.79 2.42 -1.76
C ASP A 194 -22.89 3.34 -2.26
N GLU A 195 -24.01 3.42 -1.53
CA GLU A 195 -25.11 4.35 -1.82
C GLU A 195 -24.68 5.82 -1.74
N GLN A 196 -23.90 6.18 -0.71
CA GLN A 196 -23.37 7.54 -0.56
C GLN A 196 -22.38 7.89 -1.67
N LEU A 197 -21.56 6.93 -2.10
CA LEU A 197 -20.67 7.09 -3.24
C LEU A 197 -21.45 7.33 -4.53
N LEU A 198 -22.47 6.51 -4.79
CA LEU A 198 -23.35 6.66 -5.97
C LEU A 198 -24.16 7.96 -5.91
N LYS A 199 -24.62 8.38 -4.72
CA LYS A 199 -25.30 9.67 -4.53
C LYS A 199 -24.41 10.82 -4.97
N LYS A 200 -23.15 10.85 -4.54
CA LYS A 200 -22.18 11.87 -4.97
C LYS A 200 -21.95 11.88 -6.49
N LEU A 201 -21.92 10.72 -7.13
CA LEU A 201 -21.83 10.65 -8.60
C LEU A 201 -23.08 11.21 -9.27
N ARG A 202 -24.30 10.90 -8.75
CA ARG A 202 -25.54 11.46 -9.29
C ARG A 202 -25.59 12.99 -9.15
N GLU A 203 -25.15 13.52 -8.00
CA GLU A 203 -25.06 14.97 -7.78
C GLU A 203 -24.09 15.63 -8.77
N ALA A 204 -22.92 15.02 -9.01
CA ALA A 204 -21.95 15.50 -9.98
C ALA A 204 -22.46 15.39 -11.43
N LEU A 205 -23.19 14.33 -11.75
CA LEU A 205 -23.83 14.14 -13.05
C LEU A 205 -24.90 15.22 -13.29
N ALA A 206 -25.76 15.46 -12.29
CA ALA A 206 -26.81 16.47 -12.38
C ALA A 206 -26.23 17.89 -12.55
N ALA A 207 -25.12 18.19 -11.86
CA ALA A 207 -24.47 19.51 -11.95
C ALA A 207 -23.73 19.76 -13.27
N ASN A 208 -23.15 18.71 -13.89
CA ASN A 208 -22.24 18.85 -15.04
C ASN A 208 -22.78 18.23 -16.35
N GLY A 209 -23.90 17.50 -16.29
CA GLY A 209 -24.48 16.78 -17.43
C GLY A 209 -23.64 15.60 -17.95
N LYS A 210 -22.42 15.43 -17.43
CA LYS A 210 -21.48 14.35 -17.80
C LYS A 210 -20.59 13.99 -16.62
N LEU A 211 -19.99 12.79 -16.66
CA LEU A 211 -19.00 12.32 -15.70
C LEU A 211 -17.68 12.06 -16.40
N SER A 212 -16.58 12.50 -15.76
CA SER A 212 -15.22 12.23 -16.20
C SER A 212 -14.28 12.30 -15.00
N VAL A 213 -13.07 11.74 -15.14
CA VAL A 213 -12.03 11.82 -14.10
C VAL A 213 -11.67 13.27 -13.77
N SER A 214 -11.64 14.16 -14.77
CA SER A 214 -11.35 15.59 -14.59
C SER A 214 -12.45 16.30 -13.81
N ILE A 215 -13.72 16.00 -14.09
CA ILE A 215 -14.87 16.55 -13.34
C ILE A 215 -14.87 16.06 -11.90
N MET A 216 -14.62 14.76 -11.69
CA MET A 216 -14.50 14.22 -10.33
C MET A 216 -13.37 14.89 -9.55
N ALA A 217 -12.22 15.15 -10.18
CA ALA A 217 -11.09 15.82 -9.55
C ALA A 217 -11.38 17.32 -9.23
N ALA A 218 -12.22 17.97 -10.03
CA ALA A 218 -12.61 19.36 -9.85
C ALA A 218 -13.75 19.55 -8.83
N THR A 219 -14.56 18.50 -8.60
CA THR A 219 -15.72 18.56 -7.69
C THR A 219 -15.24 18.48 -6.24
N ASN A 220 -15.57 19.50 -5.46
CA ASN A 220 -15.18 19.56 -4.04
C ASN A 220 -15.88 18.46 -3.23
N GLY A 221 -15.11 17.73 -2.40
CA GLY A 221 -15.63 16.64 -1.57
C GLY A 221 -15.98 15.36 -2.34
N MET A 222 -15.62 15.25 -3.63
CA MET A 222 -15.75 14.04 -4.42
C MET A 222 -14.63 13.04 -4.03
N PRO A 223 -14.95 11.78 -3.74
CA PRO A 223 -13.96 10.71 -3.56
C PRO A 223 -13.12 10.48 -4.81
N SER A 224 -11.90 9.94 -4.61
CA SER A 224 -10.98 9.70 -5.73
C SER A 224 -11.50 8.62 -6.70
N PRO A 225 -11.27 8.75 -8.01
CA PRO A 225 -11.66 7.75 -9.01
C PRO A 225 -11.19 6.31 -8.69
N PRO A 226 -9.96 6.07 -8.16
CA PRO A 226 -9.53 4.74 -7.75
C PRO A 226 -10.40 4.10 -6.65
N LEU A 227 -11.02 4.89 -5.76
CA LEU A 227 -11.93 4.36 -4.74
C LEU A 227 -13.18 3.75 -5.39
N TYR A 228 -13.76 4.42 -6.38
CA TYR A 228 -14.90 3.90 -7.13
C TYR A 228 -14.53 2.63 -7.92
N ALA A 229 -13.37 2.62 -8.56
CA ALA A 229 -12.90 1.44 -9.27
C ALA A 229 -12.69 0.24 -8.31
N TYR A 230 -12.18 0.49 -7.11
CA TYR A 230 -12.00 -0.56 -6.09
C TYR A 230 -13.33 -1.09 -5.54
N ARG A 231 -14.32 -0.21 -5.30
CA ARG A 231 -15.60 -0.58 -4.68
C ARG A 231 -16.57 -1.23 -5.68
N PHE A 232 -16.59 -0.77 -6.93
CA PHE A 232 -17.53 -1.19 -7.97
C PHE A 232 -16.87 -2.03 -9.08
N GLY A 233 -15.59 -2.44 -8.89
CA GLY A 233 -14.83 -3.22 -9.87
C GLY A 233 -14.22 -2.37 -11.00
N SER A 234 -14.90 -1.31 -11.43
CA SER A 234 -14.36 -0.31 -12.37
C SER A 234 -15.07 1.02 -12.21
N LEU A 235 -14.42 2.11 -12.65
CA LEU A 235 -15.06 3.43 -12.68
C LEU A 235 -16.26 3.46 -13.65
N ARG A 236 -16.17 2.73 -14.75
CA ARG A 236 -17.25 2.57 -15.73
C ARG A 236 -18.50 1.93 -15.11
N GLU A 237 -18.29 0.90 -14.29
CA GLU A 237 -19.41 0.23 -13.61
C GLU A 237 -20.08 1.16 -12.59
N ALA A 238 -19.30 1.97 -11.86
CA ALA A 238 -19.83 2.99 -10.99
C ALA A 238 -20.66 4.03 -11.76
N PHE A 239 -20.23 4.45 -12.94
CA PHE A 239 -20.96 5.38 -13.81
C PHE A 239 -22.25 4.74 -14.37
N ARG A 240 -22.21 3.45 -14.75
CA ARG A 240 -23.38 2.72 -15.22
C ARG A 240 -24.46 2.63 -14.14
N GLN A 241 -24.07 2.38 -12.88
CA GLN A 241 -25.02 2.28 -11.76
C GLN A 241 -25.71 3.61 -11.42
N VAL A 242 -25.16 4.74 -11.84
CA VAL A 242 -25.85 6.06 -11.72
C VAL A 242 -26.58 6.46 -13.00
N GLY A 243 -26.71 5.54 -13.96
CA GLY A 243 -27.41 5.75 -15.23
C GLY A 243 -26.63 6.54 -16.27
N TYR A 244 -25.31 6.77 -16.03
CA TYR A 244 -24.47 7.46 -16.98
C TYR A 244 -23.71 6.46 -17.86
N VAL A 245 -24.09 6.41 -19.13
CA VAL A 245 -23.38 5.69 -20.15
C VAL A 245 -22.71 6.74 -21.05
N ASN A 246 -21.41 6.87 -20.95
CA ASN A 246 -20.66 7.73 -21.85
C ASN A 246 -20.73 7.15 -23.27
N SER A 247 -20.78 8.00 -24.30
CA SER A 247 -20.75 7.53 -25.69
C SER A 247 -19.58 6.55 -25.86
N ASP A 248 -19.81 5.43 -26.54
CA ASP A 248 -18.94 4.25 -26.64
C ASP A 248 -17.45 4.53 -26.95
N ARG A 249 -17.15 5.70 -27.49
CA ARG A 249 -15.78 6.07 -27.91
C ARG A 249 -14.73 6.16 -26.80
N ASP A 250 -15.10 6.60 -25.61
CA ASP A 250 -14.11 6.82 -24.52
C ASP A 250 -13.69 5.53 -23.81
N PHE A 251 -14.47 4.45 -23.98
CA PHE A 251 -14.22 3.17 -23.34
C PHE A 251 -13.86 2.04 -24.31
N ASP A 252 -14.10 2.21 -25.60
CA ASP A 252 -13.76 1.24 -26.65
C ASP A 252 -12.28 0.81 -26.57
N TYR A 253 -11.40 1.73 -26.20
CA TYR A 253 -9.99 1.43 -26.01
C TYR A 253 -9.73 0.40 -24.90
N LEU A 254 -10.42 0.49 -23.75
CA LEU A 254 -10.23 -0.44 -22.63
C LEU A 254 -10.86 -1.81 -22.92
N ASP A 255 -12.04 -1.83 -23.56
CA ASP A 255 -12.70 -3.07 -23.95
C ASP A 255 -11.92 -3.75 -25.09
N ALA A 256 -11.45 -2.99 -26.08
CA ALA A 256 -10.56 -3.48 -27.13
C ALA A 256 -9.23 -4.01 -26.57
N ARG A 257 -8.69 -3.40 -25.50
CA ARG A 257 -7.49 -3.93 -24.82
C ARG A 257 -7.75 -5.25 -24.12
N ARG A 258 -8.86 -5.38 -23.38
CA ARG A 258 -9.26 -6.63 -22.71
C ARG A 258 -9.51 -7.74 -23.73
N GLN A 259 -10.21 -7.44 -24.80
CA GLN A 259 -10.45 -8.38 -25.89
C GLN A 259 -9.14 -8.82 -26.56
N SER A 260 -8.23 -7.88 -26.84
CA SER A 260 -6.91 -8.20 -27.40
C SER A 260 -6.06 -9.04 -26.44
N ASP A 261 -6.13 -8.82 -25.13
CA ASP A 261 -5.42 -9.64 -24.14
C ASP A 261 -6.00 -11.07 -24.09
N ALA A 262 -7.32 -11.24 -24.18
CA ALA A 262 -7.98 -12.53 -24.23
C ALA A 262 -7.65 -13.30 -25.53
N GLU A 263 -7.68 -12.62 -26.68
CA GLU A 263 -7.26 -13.16 -27.98
C GLU A 263 -5.79 -13.58 -27.97
N LEU A 264 -4.90 -12.75 -27.38
CA LEU A 264 -3.49 -13.09 -27.24
C LEU A 264 -3.29 -14.38 -26.44
N LEU A 265 -4.01 -14.56 -25.33
CA LEU A 265 -3.96 -15.78 -24.53
C LEU A 265 -4.42 -17.00 -25.32
N GLN A 266 -5.50 -16.85 -26.08
CA GLN A 266 -6.02 -17.93 -26.94
C GLN A 266 -5.00 -18.33 -28.02
N GLN A 267 -4.40 -17.35 -28.70
CA GLN A 267 -3.40 -17.61 -29.74
C GLN A 267 -2.11 -18.19 -29.14
N ALA A 268 -1.67 -17.69 -27.98
CA ALA A 268 -0.52 -18.23 -27.24
C ALA A 268 -0.74 -19.70 -26.87
N SER A 269 -1.94 -20.04 -26.40
CA SER A 269 -2.30 -21.44 -26.06
C SER A 269 -2.29 -22.34 -27.30
N LYS A 270 -2.87 -21.90 -28.42
CA LYS A 270 -2.84 -22.63 -29.70
C LYS A 270 -1.40 -22.85 -30.19
N LEU A 271 -0.56 -21.81 -30.10
CA LEU A 271 0.84 -21.88 -30.51
C LEU A 271 1.62 -22.85 -29.62
N ALA A 272 1.42 -22.79 -28.31
CA ALA A 272 2.06 -23.71 -27.37
C ALA A 272 1.66 -25.17 -27.63
N MET A 273 0.38 -25.45 -27.96
CA MET A 273 -0.06 -26.80 -28.34
C MET A 273 0.62 -27.28 -29.62
N ARG A 274 0.73 -26.43 -30.67
CA ARG A 274 1.43 -26.79 -31.92
C ARG A 274 2.90 -27.08 -31.70
N ILE A 275 3.58 -26.26 -30.88
CA ILE A 275 5.00 -26.46 -30.55
C ILE A 275 5.20 -27.79 -29.80
N ARG A 276 4.30 -28.11 -28.85
CA ARG A 276 4.37 -29.38 -28.12
C ARG A 276 4.11 -30.58 -29.03
N ALA A 277 3.21 -30.46 -30.00
CA ALA A 277 2.97 -31.51 -31.00
C ALA A 277 4.19 -31.79 -31.90
N LEU A 278 5.08 -30.81 -32.04
CA LEU A 278 6.38 -30.96 -32.75
C LEU A 278 7.50 -31.49 -31.85
N GLY A 279 7.21 -31.85 -30.59
CA GLY A 279 8.15 -32.48 -29.66
C GLY A 279 8.95 -31.52 -28.78
N ALA A 280 8.71 -30.20 -28.85
CA ALA A 280 9.35 -29.21 -28.00
C ALA A 280 8.51 -28.82 -26.79
N ALA A 281 9.12 -28.53 -25.66
CA ALA A 281 8.42 -28.01 -24.48
C ALA A 281 8.13 -26.51 -24.67
N ALA A 282 6.87 -26.08 -24.50
CA ALA A 282 6.46 -24.66 -24.58
C ALA A 282 5.64 -24.26 -23.35
N VAL A 283 6.05 -23.16 -22.70
CA VAL A 283 5.37 -22.58 -21.55
C VAL A 283 5.15 -21.08 -21.83
N PHE A 284 3.91 -20.62 -21.67
CA PHE A 284 3.56 -19.21 -21.81
C PHE A 284 3.33 -18.58 -20.44
N ASP A 285 4.02 -17.49 -20.16
CA ASP A 285 3.85 -16.67 -18.98
C ASP A 285 2.87 -15.53 -19.28
N GLU A 286 1.73 -15.54 -18.59
CA GLU A 286 0.65 -14.57 -18.81
C GLU A 286 1.01 -13.17 -18.37
N ASP A 287 1.87 -12.99 -17.36
CA ASP A 287 2.24 -11.68 -16.85
C ASP A 287 3.25 -10.98 -17.77
N THR A 288 4.28 -11.68 -18.19
CA THR A 288 5.33 -11.13 -19.07
C THR A 288 4.98 -11.21 -20.55
N LYS A 289 3.94 -12.00 -20.90
CA LYS A 289 3.54 -12.29 -22.30
C LYS A 289 4.69 -12.92 -23.10
N VAL A 290 5.47 -13.76 -22.44
CA VAL A 290 6.62 -14.45 -23.04
C VAL A 290 6.35 -15.94 -23.09
N MET A 291 6.58 -16.55 -24.27
CA MET A 291 6.59 -18.00 -24.45
C MET A 291 8.03 -18.50 -24.41
N THR A 292 8.30 -19.41 -23.52
CA THR A 292 9.60 -20.10 -23.44
C THR A 292 9.49 -21.46 -24.10
N ILE A 293 10.39 -21.74 -25.06
CA ILE A 293 10.44 -23.00 -25.81
C ILE A 293 11.74 -23.69 -25.42
N ASP A 294 11.61 -24.92 -24.93
CA ASP A 294 12.70 -25.69 -24.30
C ASP A 294 13.42 -24.81 -23.23
N ARG A 295 14.74 -24.90 -23.10
CA ARG A 295 15.47 -24.09 -22.12
C ARG A 295 16.25 -22.91 -22.74
N GLY A 296 16.01 -22.59 -24.02
CA GLY A 296 16.87 -21.64 -24.72
C GLY A 296 16.15 -20.49 -25.46
N LEU A 297 14.96 -20.70 -26.01
CA LEU A 297 14.29 -19.70 -26.83
C LEU A 297 13.14 -19.03 -26.05
N ALA A 298 13.20 -17.70 -25.92
CA ALA A 298 12.13 -16.91 -25.32
C ALA A 298 11.54 -15.96 -26.39
N ILE A 299 10.23 -16.11 -26.65
CA ILE A 299 9.49 -15.34 -27.65
C ILE A 299 8.47 -14.45 -26.95
N SER A 300 8.55 -13.14 -27.16
CA SER A 300 7.53 -12.20 -26.64
C SER A 300 6.37 -12.12 -27.63
N LEU A 301 5.17 -12.50 -27.17
CA LEU A 301 3.94 -12.41 -27.96
C LEU A 301 3.25 -11.07 -27.69
N ARG A 302 2.85 -10.36 -28.77
CA ARG A 302 2.17 -9.06 -28.67
C ARG A 302 1.07 -8.97 -29.72
N MET A 303 -0.03 -8.29 -29.35
CA MET A 303 -1.07 -7.93 -30.32
C MET A 303 -0.71 -6.59 -30.98
N ALA A 304 -0.64 -6.59 -32.30
CA ALA A 304 -0.54 -5.37 -33.09
C ALA A 304 -1.94 -4.78 -33.29
N ARG A 305 -2.06 -3.47 -33.21
CA ARG A 305 -3.31 -2.75 -33.49
C ARG A 305 -3.14 -1.94 -34.76
N TYR A 306 -4.08 -2.07 -35.66
CA TYR A 306 -4.17 -1.21 -36.81
C TYR A 306 -4.77 0.14 -36.41
N TYR A 307 -4.04 1.20 -36.62
CA TYR A 307 -4.45 2.55 -36.24
C TYR A 307 -4.49 3.47 -37.47
N ILE A 308 -5.62 4.11 -37.64
CA ILE A 308 -5.82 5.12 -38.71
C ILE A 308 -5.97 6.48 -38.02
N ALA A 309 -4.96 7.33 -38.11
CA ALA A 309 -5.05 8.70 -37.62
C ALA A 309 -5.54 9.64 -38.71
N PRO A 310 -6.30 10.70 -38.39
CA PRO A 310 -6.86 11.63 -39.40
C PRO A 310 -5.84 12.35 -40.25
N ARG A 311 -4.56 12.37 -39.89
CA ARG A 311 -3.48 13.10 -40.57
C ARG A 311 -2.20 12.29 -40.80
N HIS A 312 -2.23 10.97 -40.58
CA HIS A 312 -1.08 10.09 -40.71
C HIS A 312 -1.46 8.87 -41.55
N ALA A 313 -0.47 8.27 -42.22
CA ALA A 313 -0.69 7.00 -42.89
C ALA A 313 -1.12 5.92 -41.89
N PRO A 314 -1.99 4.98 -42.31
CA PRO A 314 -2.36 3.86 -41.49
C PRO A 314 -1.13 3.07 -41.00
N ALA A 315 -1.07 2.73 -39.72
CA ALA A 315 0.08 2.05 -39.16
C ALA A 315 -0.33 0.96 -38.15
N TRP A 316 0.49 -0.07 -38.05
CA TRP A 316 0.38 -1.07 -36.99
C TRP A 316 1.13 -0.63 -35.76
N LEU A 317 0.43 -0.52 -34.63
CA LEU A 317 1.02 -0.15 -33.38
C LEU A 317 1.26 -1.41 -32.52
N VAL A 318 2.53 -1.67 -32.18
CA VAL A 318 2.92 -2.72 -31.24
C VAL A 318 3.48 -2.07 -29.99
N HIS A 319 2.92 -2.38 -28.84
CA HIS A 319 3.44 -1.89 -27.57
C HIS A 319 4.72 -2.64 -27.19
N ARG A 320 5.86 -1.96 -27.25
CA ARG A 320 7.16 -2.54 -26.83
C ARG A 320 7.32 -2.38 -25.33
N PRO A 321 7.64 -3.45 -24.58
CA PRO A 321 8.04 -3.31 -23.18
C PRO A 321 9.46 -2.73 -23.11
N ASP A 322 9.77 -1.96 -22.07
CA ASP A 322 11.07 -1.30 -21.83
C ASP A 322 12.22 -2.27 -21.45
N TYR A 323 12.20 -3.51 -21.88
CA TYR A 323 13.23 -4.48 -21.51
C TYR A 323 14.30 -4.63 -22.61
N ARG A 324 15.53 -4.27 -22.27
CA ARG A 324 16.76 -4.48 -23.04
C ARG A 324 17.18 -5.96 -23.10
N THR A 325 16.33 -6.88 -23.50
CA THR A 325 16.71 -8.27 -23.74
C THR A 325 16.57 -8.59 -25.22
N ARG A 326 17.61 -9.16 -25.83
CA ARG A 326 17.58 -9.73 -27.18
C ARG A 326 16.57 -10.87 -27.22
N ARG A 327 15.36 -10.59 -27.68
CA ARG A 327 14.27 -11.55 -27.82
C ARG A 327 13.65 -11.38 -29.20
N ALA A 328 13.36 -12.49 -29.86
CA ALA A 328 12.57 -12.47 -31.10
C ALA A 328 11.13 -12.02 -30.80
N HIS A 329 10.59 -11.13 -31.57
CA HIS A 329 9.21 -10.65 -31.45
C HIS A 329 8.36 -11.20 -32.59
N PHE A 330 7.24 -11.82 -32.25
CA PHE A 330 6.20 -12.22 -33.22
C PHE A 330 4.95 -11.38 -32.95
N GLY A 331 4.36 -10.78 -33.97
CA GLY A 331 3.12 -10.03 -33.89
C GLY A 331 1.95 -10.84 -34.45
N ALA A 332 0.80 -10.78 -33.79
CA ALA A 332 -0.45 -11.29 -34.31
C ALA A 332 -1.40 -10.13 -34.64
N GLU A 333 -2.06 -10.18 -35.78
CA GLU A 333 -3.02 -9.16 -36.20
C GLU A 333 -4.36 -9.30 -35.48
N ALA A 334 -4.84 -8.21 -34.86
CA ALA A 334 -6.22 -8.13 -34.36
C ALA A 334 -7.12 -7.60 -35.49
N GLY A 335 -7.90 -8.49 -36.08
CA GLY A 335 -8.84 -8.10 -37.13
C GLY A 335 -10.00 -7.27 -36.56
N SER A 336 -10.08 -5.99 -36.94
CA SER A 336 -11.35 -5.27 -36.91
C SER A 336 -12.16 -5.72 -38.13
N GLY A 337 -13.34 -6.31 -37.87
CA GLY A 337 -14.16 -6.96 -38.87
C GLY A 337 -14.28 -6.25 -40.22
N ASN A 338 -13.61 -6.79 -41.18
CA ASN A 338 -14.15 -7.09 -42.51
C ASN A 338 -13.16 -7.99 -43.29
N LYS A 339 -13.60 -9.21 -43.45
CA LYS A 339 -13.21 -10.20 -44.49
C LYS A 339 -11.81 -10.04 -45.13
N GLN A 340 -10.83 -10.73 -44.57
CA GLN A 340 -10.05 -11.70 -45.32
C GLN A 340 -9.19 -12.49 -44.31
N THR A 341 -9.50 -13.76 -44.15
CA THR A 341 -8.73 -14.75 -43.42
C THR A 341 -7.40 -14.96 -44.15
N GLY A 342 -6.36 -14.38 -43.62
CA GLY A 342 -4.98 -14.72 -43.96
C GLY A 342 -4.26 -15.13 -42.69
N ASP A 343 -4.00 -16.41 -42.55
CA ASP A 343 -3.10 -16.95 -41.51
C ASP A 343 -1.66 -16.45 -41.78
N GLY A 344 -1.35 -15.28 -41.29
CA GLY A 344 -0.05 -14.67 -41.46
C GLY A 344 0.66 -14.34 -40.13
N LEU A 345 1.51 -15.26 -39.67
CA LEU A 345 2.56 -14.97 -38.67
C LEU A 345 3.74 -14.32 -39.44
N PHE A 346 3.96 -13.03 -39.25
CA PHE A 346 5.14 -12.34 -39.85
C PHE A 346 6.24 -12.22 -38.79
N PRO A 347 7.48 -12.67 -39.08
CA PRO A 347 8.63 -12.31 -38.25
C PRO A 347 9.01 -10.85 -38.50
N LEU A 348 9.00 -10.05 -37.44
CA LEU A 348 9.60 -8.71 -37.46
C LEU A 348 11.12 -8.86 -37.41
N ALA A 349 11.81 -8.37 -38.44
CA ALA A 349 13.27 -8.38 -38.53
C ALA A 349 13.89 -7.70 -37.29
N ALA A 350 14.93 -8.32 -36.80
CA ALA A 350 15.76 -7.78 -35.72
C ALA A 350 16.67 -6.69 -36.33
N GLU A 351 16.56 -5.47 -35.82
CA GLU A 351 17.62 -4.47 -35.80
C GLU A 351 18.26 -4.39 -34.41
#